data_3b3abfe1374c80487733fe953d852d7f
#
_entry.id   3b3abfe1374c80487733fe953d852d7f
#
_cell.length_a   1.000
_cell.length_b   1.000
_cell.length_c   1.000
_cell.angle_alpha   90.00
_cell.angle_beta   90.00
_cell.angle_gamma   90.00
#
_symmetry.space_group_name_H-M   'P 1'
#
loop_
_entity.id
_entity.type
_entity.pdbx_description
1 polymer ?
#
loop_
_entity_poly.entity_id
_entity_poly.type
_entity_poly.pdbx_seq_one_letter_code
_entity_poly.pdbx_strand_id
1 'polypeptide(L)'
;MWQKWTLMKYLISLVFLTFGATIAMAEDRLTAAVAAIDADVVFMRHALAPGVGDPADFTLENCNTQRNLDSVGRQQAAQIGAEIRRSKTRFSEVLSSEWCRCKETTELLGLRQWSTFSGLNSFFQDFAEKSDVIEMLQQKLNNLNPGVTLMVSHQVVIRAATGQSVASGELVAFNTRSKETYKFSLD
;
A
#
# COMPACT_ATOMS: atom_id res chain seq x y z
N MET A 1 -62.06 23.25 62.46
CA MET A 1 -62.11 22.51 61.18
C MET A 1 -60.81 22.85 60.43
N TRP A 2 -59.78 21.97 60.48
CA TRP A 2 -58.44 22.19 59.96
C TRP A 2 -58.20 21.31 58.71
N GLN A 3 -58.06 21.94 57.59
CA GLN A 3 -57.83 21.30 56.26
C GLN A 3 -56.32 21.09 56.08
N LYS A 4 -55.88 19.83 56.02
CA LYS A 4 -54.50 19.45 55.82
C LYS A 4 -54.18 19.51 54.31
N TRP A 5 -53.26 20.36 53.96
CA TRP A 5 -52.67 20.37 52.60
C TRP A 5 -51.51 19.39 52.52
N THR A 6 -51.71 18.35 51.74
CA THR A 6 -50.63 17.37 51.41
C THR A 6 -49.82 17.88 50.22
N LEU A 7 -48.61 18.28 50.45
CA LEU A 7 -47.63 18.60 49.41
C LEU A 7 -47.12 17.33 48.80
N MET A 8 -47.48 17.06 47.55
CA MET A 8 -46.97 15.96 46.72
C MET A 8 -45.66 16.38 46.10
N LYS A 9 -44.54 15.87 46.57
CA LYS A 9 -43.20 16.11 46.03
C LYS A 9 -43.02 15.24 44.81
N TYR A 10 -43.02 15.82 43.60
CA TYR A 10 -42.59 15.15 42.37
C TYR A 10 -41.08 15.09 42.32
N LEU A 11 -40.52 13.86 42.53
CA LEU A 11 -39.14 13.56 42.26
C LEU A 11 -38.94 13.37 40.74
N ILE A 12 -38.38 14.39 40.08
CA ILE A 12 -37.99 14.30 38.70
C ILE A 12 -36.62 13.61 38.70
N SER A 13 -36.57 12.29 38.36
CA SER A 13 -35.35 11.57 38.10
C SER A 13 -34.82 11.96 36.71
N LEU A 14 -33.78 12.77 36.70
CA LEU A 14 -33.05 13.13 35.47
C LEU A 14 -32.13 11.94 35.10
N VAL A 15 -32.59 11.11 34.16
CA VAL A 15 -31.74 10.05 33.59
C VAL A 15 -30.84 10.72 32.54
N PHE A 16 -29.56 10.93 32.91
CA PHE A 16 -28.51 11.30 31.94
C PHE A 16 -28.18 10.08 31.09
N LEU A 17 -28.77 10.00 29.91
CA LEU A 17 -28.25 9.11 28.85
C LEU A 17 -26.91 9.69 28.35
N THR A 18 -25.80 9.19 28.85
CA THR A 18 -24.48 9.41 28.25
C THR A 18 -24.43 8.64 26.95
N PHE A 19 -24.70 9.31 25.84
CA PHE A 19 -24.37 8.80 24.50
C PHE A 19 -22.85 8.78 24.40
N GLY A 20 -22.25 7.65 24.72
CA GLY A 20 -20.85 7.38 24.42
C GLY A 20 -20.71 7.30 22.90
N ALA A 21 -20.32 8.39 22.25
CA ALA A 21 -19.89 8.37 20.86
C ALA A 21 -18.62 7.50 20.82
N THR A 22 -18.77 6.23 20.45
CA THR A 22 -17.64 5.41 20.00
C THR A 22 -17.12 6.05 18.72
N ILE A 23 -16.04 6.81 18.84
CA ILE A 23 -15.26 7.24 17.67
C ILE A 23 -14.70 5.93 17.09
N ALA A 24 -15.36 5.43 16.04
CA ALA A 24 -14.80 4.36 15.23
C ALA A 24 -13.50 4.93 14.64
N MET A 25 -12.37 4.55 15.23
CA MET A 25 -11.06 4.83 14.65
C MET A 25 -11.05 4.14 13.30
N ALA A 26 -10.87 4.92 12.23
CA ALA A 26 -10.69 4.34 10.91
C ALA A 26 -9.56 3.30 11.02
N GLU A 27 -9.88 2.08 10.64
CA GLU A 27 -8.93 0.98 10.74
C GLU A 27 -7.71 1.31 9.87
N ASP A 28 -6.53 1.25 10.45
CA ASP A 28 -5.26 1.37 9.73
C ASP A 28 -5.05 0.10 8.90
N ARG A 29 -5.60 0.11 7.68
CA ARG A 29 -5.62 -1.03 6.77
C ARG A 29 -4.23 -1.59 6.48
N LEU A 30 -3.22 -0.73 6.35
CA LEU A 30 -1.86 -1.18 6.11
C LEU A 30 -1.32 -1.95 7.30
N THR A 31 -1.45 -1.40 8.51
CA THR A 31 -0.99 -2.07 9.72
C THR A 31 -1.75 -3.37 9.97
N ALA A 32 -3.08 -3.37 9.76
CA ALA A 32 -3.89 -4.57 9.87
C ALA A 32 -3.47 -5.65 8.86
N ALA A 33 -3.25 -5.29 7.59
CA ALA A 33 -2.81 -6.23 6.56
C ALA A 33 -1.44 -6.84 6.86
N VAL A 34 -0.48 -6.03 7.32
CA VAL A 34 0.86 -6.50 7.71
C VAL A 34 0.76 -7.45 8.91
N ALA A 35 -0.01 -7.08 9.94
CA ALA A 35 -0.17 -7.89 11.15
C ALA A 35 -0.92 -9.20 10.91
N ALA A 36 -1.88 -9.22 9.99
CA ALA A 36 -2.73 -10.38 9.72
C ALA A 36 -1.93 -11.64 9.34
N ILE A 37 -0.78 -11.48 8.71
CA ILE A 37 0.06 -12.58 8.23
C ILE A 37 1.52 -12.46 8.66
N ASP A 38 1.84 -11.58 9.62
CA ASP A 38 3.24 -11.27 10.01
C ASP A 38 4.11 -10.97 8.78
N ALA A 39 3.63 -10.05 7.92
CA ALA A 39 4.29 -9.74 6.64
C ALA A 39 5.62 -9.01 6.87
N ASP A 40 6.64 -9.43 6.12
CA ASP A 40 7.96 -8.80 6.03
C ASP A 40 8.16 -8.00 4.74
N VAL A 41 7.25 -8.16 3.76
CA VAL A 41 7.21 -7.40 2.51
C VAL A 41 5.79 -6.87 2.23
N VAL A 42 5.72 -5.66 1.71
CA VAL A 42 4.53 -5.13 1.04
C VAL A 42 4.91 -4.83 -0.41
N PHE A 43 4.36 -5.58 -1.33
CA PHE A 43 4.41 -5.22 -2.75
C PHE A 43 3.33 -4.21 -3.08
N MET A 44 3.63 -3.25 -3.94
CA MET A 44 2.68 -2.30 -4.51
C MET A 44 2.85 -2.24 -6.02
N ARG A 45 1.77 -2.41 -6.78
CA ARG A 45 1.83 -2.09 -8.21
C ARG A 45 1.87 -0.57 -8.38
N HIS A 46 2.69 -0.09 -9.31
CA HIS A 46 2.70 1.32 -9.67
C HIS A 46 1.28 1.87 -9.87
N ALA A 47 1.08 3.14 -9.60
CA ALA A 47 -0.18 3.84 -9.79
C ALA A 47 -0.63 3.83 -11.27
N LEU A 48 -1.82 4.31 -11.54
CA LEU A 48 -2.43 4.25 -12.86
C LEU A 48 -1.52 4.89 -13.93
N ALA A 49 -1.13 4.08 -14.89
CA ALA A 49 -0.48 4.48 -16.14
C ALA A 49 -1.37 3.95 -17.28
N PRO A 50 -2.09 4.80 -18.03
CA PRO A 50 -3.02 4.37 -19.06
C PRO A 50 -2.35 3.57 -20.20
N GLY A 51 -3.11 2.64 -20.79
CA GLY A 51 -2.63 1.79 -21.88
C GLY A 51 -2.00 0.48 -21.39
N VAL A 52 -1.43 -0.26 -22.35
CA VAL A 52 -0.81 -1.57 -22.15
C VAL A 52 0.58 -1.57 -22.78
N GLY A 53 1.55 -2.09 -22.05
CA GLY A 53 2.94 -2.16 -22.53
C GLY A 53 3.66 -0.82 -22.54
N ASP A 54 4.87 -0.84 -23.05
CA ASP A 54 5.70 0.33 -23.32
C ASP A 54 5.88 0.47 -24.85
N PRO A 55 6.20 1.67 -25.38
CA PRO A 55 6.48 1.88 -26.82
C PRO A 55 7.65 1.01 -27.30
N ALA A 56 7.69 0.75 -28.63
CA ALA A 56 8.72 -0.11 -29.22
C ALA A 56 10.15 0.47 -29.14
N ASP A 57 10.25 1.80 -29.01
CA ASP A 57 11.51 2.53 -28.82
C ASP A 57 11.90 2.70 -27.34
N PHE A 58 11.31 1.88 -26.45
CA PHE A 58 11.57 1.89 -25.03
C PHE A 58 13.07 1.91 -24.71
N THR A 59 13.45 2.82 -23.82
CA THR A 59 14.73 2.81 -23.13
C THR A 59 14.53 3.14 -21.66
N LEU A 60 15.31 2.52 -20.79
CA LEU A 60 15.15 2.65 -19.34
C LEU A 60 15.51 4.05 -18.84
N GLU A 61 16.47 4.70 -19.52
CA GLU A 61 17.02 6.01 -19.15
C GLU A 61 16.14 7.17 -19.60
N ASN A 62 15.22 6.95 -20.55
CA ASN A 62 14.41 8.02 -21.13
C ASN A 62 12.91 7.81 -20.86
N CYS A 63 12.37 8.56 -19.91
CA CYS A 63 10.95 8.48 -19.58
C CYS A 63 10.00 8.83 -20.73
N ASN A 64 10.45 9.57 -21.74
CA ASN A 64 9.62 9.91 -22.91
C ASN A 64 9.36 8.70 -23.82
N THR A 65 10.15 7.66 -23.73
CA THR A 65 9.99 6.38 -24.42
C THR A 65 9.24 5.34 -23.60
N GLN A 66 8.64 5.74 -22.48
CA GLN A 66 7.94 4.85 -21.55
C GLN A 66 6.47 5.24 -21.41
N ARG A 67 5.66 4.26 -21.05
CA ARG A 67 4.30 4.50 -20.56
C ARG A 67 4.37 5.02 -19.13
N ASN A 68 3.88 6.23 -18.91
CA ASN A 68 3.99 6.96 -17.65
C ASN A 68 2.64 7.13 -16.96
N LEU A 69 2.66 7.62 -15.72
CA LEU A 69 1.46 8.02 -14.99
C LEU A 69 0.77 9.19 -15.72
N ASP A 70 -0.56 9.20 -15.68
CA ASP A 70 -1.33 10.40 -15.98
C ASP A 70 -1.64 11.21 -14.72
N SER A 71 -2.46 12.23 -14.81
CA SER A 71 -2.86 13.06 -13.68
C SER A 71 -3.65 12.26 -12.62
N VAL A 72 -4.46 11.29 -13.05
CA VAL A 72 -5.23 10.41 -12.15
C VAL A 72 -4.29 9.48 -11.39
N GLY A 73 -3.32 8.89 -12.09
CA GLY A 73 -2.32 8.03 -11.45
C GLY A 73 -1.42 8.79 -10.46
N ARG A 74 -1.03 10.02 -10.77
CA ARG A 74 -0.30 10.88 -9.82
C ARG A 74 -1.11 11.19 -8.58
N GLN A 75 -2.39 11.51 -8.74
CA GLN A 75 -3.30 11.73 -7.61
C GLN A 75 -3.47 10.45 -6.78
N GLN A 76 -3.67 9.30 -7.42
CA GLN A 76 -3.75 8.00 -6.75
C GLN A 76 -2.50 7.73 -5.91
N ALA A 77 -1.30 7.88 -6.48
CA ALA A 77 -0.05 7.67 -5.75
C ALA A 77 0.08 8.59 -4.52
N ALA A 78 -0.28 9.88 -4.67
CA ALA A 78 -0.24 10.84 -3.56
C ALA A 78 -1.24 10.49 -2.45
N GLN A 79 -2.44 10.02 -2.79
CA GLN A 79 -3.47 9.57 -1.83
C GLN A 79 -2.99 8.33 -1.07
N ILE A 80 -2.50 7.30 -1.78
CA ILE A 80 -1.92 6.11 -1.17
C ILE A 80 -0.77 6.48 -0.22
N GLY A 81 0.11 7.38 -0.66
CA GLY A 81 1.20 7.90 0.16
C GLY A 81 0.72 8.58 1.44
N ALA A 82 -0.38 9.33 1.37
CA ALA A 82 -0.98 9.95 2.55
C ALA A 82 -1.48 8.90 3.56
N GLU A 83 -2.14 7.82 3.09
CA GLU A 83 -2.58 6.72 3.95
C GLU A 83 -1.40 5.95 4.56
N ILE A 84 -0.36 5.66 3.77
CA ILE A 84 0.88 5.03 4.28
C ILE A 84 1.49 5.88 5.40
N ARG A 85 1.61 7.20 5.22
CA ARG A 85 2.20 8.09 6.24
C ARG A 85 1.35 8.23 7.50
N ARG A 86 0.02 8.07 7.39
CA ARG A 86 -0.89 8.03 8.56
C ARG A 86 -0.83 6.70 9.31
N SER A 87 -0.43 5.63 8.64
CA SER A 87 -0.38 4.30 9.24
C SER A 87 0.67 4.21 10.36
N LYS A 88 0.54 3.19 11.20
CA LYS A 88 1.54 2.86 12.24
C LYS A 88 2.70 2.06 11.66
N THR A 89 2.54 1.45 10.49
CA THR A 89 3.60 0.69 9.82
C THR A 89 4.73 1.63 9.42
N ARG A 90 5.97 1.20 9.71
CA ARG A 90 7.18 1.87 9.26
C ARG A 90 7.95 0.90 8.38
N PHE A 91 8.31 1.37 7.19
CA PHE A 91 9.15 0.58 6.30
C PHE A 91 10.62 0.76 6.68
N SER A 92 11.32 -0.36 6.84
CA SER A 92 12.78 -0.40 7.05
C SER A 92 13.53 -0.11 5.75
N GLU A 93 12.90 -0.40 4.62
CA GLU A 93 13.44 -0.19 3.29
C GLU A 93 12.32 0.07 2.28
N VAL A 94 12.56 0.93 1.30
CA VAL A 94 11.64 1.21 0.19
C VAL A 94 12.38 1.05 -1.12
N LEU A 95 11.93 0.13 -1.96
CA LEU A 95 12.52 -0.20 -3.24
C LEU A 95 11.53 0.05 -4.38
N SER A 96 12.03 0.51 -5.51
CA SER A 96 11.27 0.75 -6.73
C SER A 96 11.91 0.03 -7.91
N SER A 97 11.08 -0.48 -8.83
CA SER A 97 11.54 -0.76 -10.18
C SER A 97 12.15 0.49 -10.82
N GLU A 98 13.08 0.31 -11.74
CA GLU A 98 13.76 1.38 -12.47
C GLU A 98 12.87 2.06 -13.53
N TRP A 99 11.70 1.51 -13.87
CA TRP A 99 10.71 2.14 -14.77
C TRP A 99 10.21 3.47 -14.22
N CYS A 100 10.08 4.46 -15.09
CA CYS A 100 9.70 5.82 -14.70
C CYS A 100 8.37 5.86 -13.94
N ARG A 101 7.35 5.11 -14.35
CA ARG A 101 6.07 5.03 -13.62
C ARG A 101 6.19 4.47 -12.19
N CYS A 102 7.15 3.56 -11.94
CA CYS A 102 7.40 3.05 -10.59
C CYS A 102 8.15 4.07 -9.75
N LYS A 103 9.20 4.68 -10.31
CA LYS A 103 9.96 5.76 -9.65
C LYS A 103 9.05 6.94 -9.29
N GLU A 104 8.25 7.42 -10.24
CA GLU A 104 7.30 8.52 -10.00
C GLU A 104 6.23 8.14 -8.96
N THR A 105 5.70 6.89 -9.01
CA THR A 105 4.80 6.40 -7.96
C THR A 105 5.48 6.48 -6.59
N THR A 106 6.69 5.91 -6.46
CA THR A 106 7.41 5.84 -5.19
C THR A 106 7.74 7.23 -4.63
N GLU A 107 8.12 8.16 -5.50
CA GLU A 107 8.36 9.56 -5.12
C GLU A 107 7.10 10.22 -4.58
N LEU A 108 5.95 10.03 -5.25
CA LEU A 108 4.65 10.59 -4.85
C LEU A 108 4.09 9.98 -3.56
N LEU A 109 4.55 8.78 -3.14
CA LEU A 109 4.24 8.26 -1.81
C LEU A 109 4.78 9.18 -0.71
N GLY A 110 5.78 10.03 -1.00
CA GLY A 110 6.36 10.99 -0.05
C GLY A 110 7.10 10.33 1.11
N LEU A 111 7.70 9.17 0.88
CA LEU A 111 8.56 8.47 1.84
C LEU A 111 9.99 9.02 1.74
N ARG A 112 10.68 9.16 2.89
CA ARG A 112 11.92 9.94 2.98
C ARG A 112 13.09 9.38 2.18
N GLN A 113 13.20 8.06 2.10
CA GLN A 113 14.34 7.39 1.43
C GLN A 113 13.81 6.21 0.64
N TRP A 114 14.23 6.11 -0.59
CA TRP A 114 14.00 4.95 -1.44
C TRP A 114 15.12 4.82 -2.45
N SER A 115 15.26 3.63 -3.04
CA SER A 115 16.21 3.35 -4.10
C SER A 115 15.60 2.48 -5.18
N THR A 116 16.22 2.44 -6.35
CA THR A 116 15.83 1.51 -7.41
C THR A 116 16.46 0.14 -7.16
N PHE A 117 15.77 -0.89 -7.66
CA PHE A 117 16.24 -2.26 -7.61
C PHE A 117 15.77 -3.01 -8.87
N SER A 118 16.71 -3.49 -9.68
CA SER A 118 16.43 -4.15 -10.96
C SER A 118 15.63 -5.45 -10.85
N GLY A 119 15.71 -6.15 -9.71
CA GLY A 119 14.83 -7.30 -9.40
C GLY A 119 13.34 -6.99 -9.30
N LEU A 120 12.95 -5.71 -9.44
CA LEU A 120 11.55 -5.24 -9.52
C LEU A 120 11.15 -4.81 -10.93
N ASN A 121 12.04 -4.93 -11.93
CA ASN A 121 11.82 -4.50 -13.29
C ASN A 121 10.80 -5.36 -14.02
N SER A 122 10.03 -4.74 -14.94
CA SER A 122 9.05 -5.46 -15.74
C SER A 122 9.72 -6.35 -16.78
N PHE A 123 9.39 -7.61 -16.80
CA PHE A 123 9.71 -8.53 -17.90
C PHE A 123 8.55 -8.69 -18.90
N PHE A 124 7.55 -7.83 -18.84
CA PHE A 124 6.50 -7.77 -19.84
C PHE A 124 7.07 -7.16 -21.13
N GLN A 125 6.83 -7.78 -22.28
CA GLN A 125 7.41 -7.44 -23.59
C GLN A 125 8.93 -7.67 -23.69
N ASP A 126 9.53 -8.46 -22.79
CA ASP A 126 10.93 -8.88 -22.81
C ASP A 126 11.97 -7.72 -22.78
N PHE A 127 11.56 -6.53 -22.25
CA PHE A 127 12.49 -5.41 -22.00
C PHE A 127 13.45 -5.67 -20.83
N ALA A 128 13.17 -6.66 -19.98
CA ALA A 128 14.08 -7.20 -19.00
C ALA A 128 14.00 -8.73 -19.04
N GLU A 129 15.13 -9.42 -18.82
CA GLU A 129 15.17 -10.87 -18.81
C GLU A 129 14.46 -11.39 -17.54
N LYS A 130 13.42 -12.22 -17.74
CA LYS A 130 12.59 -12.71 -16.63
C LYS A 130 13.37 -13.51 -15.60
N SER A 131 14.27 -14.40 -16.05
CA SER A 131 15.11 -15.22 -15.17
C SER A 131 15.92 -14.36 -14.21
N ASP A 132 16.57 -13.33 -14.73
CA ASP A 132 17.45 -12.45 -13.98
C ASP A 132 16.67 -11.64 -12.95
N VAL A 133 15.50 -11.06 -13.37
CA VAL A 133 14.62 -10.31 -12.47
C VAL A 133 14.15 -11.19 -11.30
N ILE A 134 13.71 -12.42 -11.61
CA ILE A 134 13.18 -13.33 -10.58
C ILE A 134 14.31 -13.81 -9.66
N GLU A 135 15.49 -14.13 -10.19
CA GLU A 135 16.63 -14.53 -9.38
C GLU A 135 17.06 -13.43 -8.41
N MET A 136 17.24 -12.19 -8.90
CA MET A 136 17.58 -11.04 -8.07
C MET A 136 16.52 -10.79 -7.00
N LEU A 137 15.23 -10.86 -7.36
CA LEU A 137 14.14 -10.70 -6.40
C LEU A 137 14.17 -11.78 -5.32
N GLN A 138 14.35 -13.05 -5.68
CA GLN A 138 14.44 -14.15 -4.73
C GLN A 138 15.64 -13.99 -3.78
N GLN A 139 16.80 -13.60 -4.29
CA GLN A 139 17.98 -13.30 -3.47
C GLN A 139 17.69 -12.18 -2.47
N LYS A 140 16.99 -11.11 -2.90
CA LYS A 140 16.58 -10.02 -2.01
C LYS A 140 15.57 -10.47 -0.95
N LEU A 141 14.56 -11.26 -1.32
CA LEU A 141 13.56 -11.81 -0.39
C LEU A 141 14.16 -12.76 0.66
N ASN A 142 15.25 -13.42 0.33
CA ASN A 142 15.99 -14.27 1.26
C ASN A 142 16.93 -13.48 2.20
N ASN A 143 17.23 -12.22 1.88
CA ASN A 143 18.18 -11.36 2.59
C ASN A 143 17.57 -9.99 2.93
N LEU A 144 16.36 -9.98 3.48
CA LEU A 144 15.70 -8.74 3.92
C LEU A 144 16.35 -8.19 5.20
N ASN A 145 16.37 -6.87 5.30
CA ASN A 145 16.64 -6.21 6.57
C ASN A 145 15.48 -6.47 7.58
N PRO A 146 15.75 -6.46 8.89
CA PRO A 146 14.67 -6.56 9.88
C PRO A 146 13.62 -5.47 9.69
N GLY A 147 12.33 -5.84 9.80
CA GLY A 147 11.19 -4.94 9.59
C GLY A 147 10.46 -5.22 8.28
N VAL A 148 9.63 -4.28 7.86
CA VAL A 148 8.82 -4.42 6.63
C VAL A 148 9.46 -3.65 5.49
N THR A 149 9.65 -4.30 4.34
CA THR A 149 10.15 -3.68 3.10
C THR A 149 8.98 -3.36 2.16
N LEU A 150 8.90 -2.12 1.65
CA LEU A 150 7.97 -1.76 0.57
C LEU A 150 8.66 -1.92 -0.79
N MET A 151 8.01 -2.62 -1.72
CA MET A 151 8.50 -2.88 -3.07
C MET A 151 7.50 -2.40 -4.12
N VAL A 152 7.78 -1.28 -4.79
CA VAL A 152 6.94 -0.74 -5.88
C VAL A 152 7.38 -1.33 -7.22
N SER A 153 6.47 -2.07 -7.87
CA SER A 153 6.79 -2.86 -9.05
C SER A 153 5.62 -2.96 -10.04
N HIS A 154 5.62 -3.99 -10.84
CA HIS A 154 4.68 -4.29 -11.92
C HIS A 154 3.86 -5.54 -11.61
N GLN A 155 2.66 -5.64 -12.21
CA GLN A 155 1.79 -6.79 -12.01
C GLN A 155 2.49 -8.12 -12.29
N VAL A 156 3.31 -8.22 -13.35
CA VAL A 156 3.96 -9.48 -13.73
C VAL A 156 4.96 -9.95 -12.69
N VAL A 157 5.69 -9.02 -12.07
CA VAL A 157 6.66 -9.31 -11.00
C VAL A 157 5.95 -9.70 -9.71
N ILE A 158 4.93 -8.91 -9.29
CA ILE A 158 4.14 -9.20 -8.10
C ILE A 158 3.46 -10.55 -8.22
N ARG A 159 2.87 -10.86 -9.38
CA ARG A 159 2.25 -12.15 -9.63
C ARG A 159 3.27 -13.30 -9.58
N ALA A 160 4.46 -13.10 -10.11
CA ALA A 160 5.51 -14.13 -10.07
C ALA A 160 5.99 -14.39 -8.63
N ALA A 161 6.09 -13.34 -7.79
CA ALA A 161 6.52 -13.46 -6.41
C ALA A 161 5.44 -14.02 -5.47
N THR A 162 4.18 -13.62 -5.66
CA THR A 162 3.09 -13.81 -4.67
C THR A 162 1.93 -14.66 -5.18
N GLY A 163 1.84 -14.95 -6.47
CA GLY A 163 0.67 -15.54 -7.12
C GLY A 163 -0.51 -14.57 -7.30
N GLN A 164 -0.46 -13.36 -6.74
CA GLN A 164 -1.57 -12.40 -6.75
C GLN A 164 -1.56 -11.52 -8.00
N SER A 165 -2.75 -11.32 -8.58
CA SER A 165 -2.97 -10.29 -9.60
C SER A 165 -3.49 -9.02 -8.94
N VAL A 166 -2.90 -7.87 -9.30
CA VAL A 166 -3.14 -6.57 -8.67
C VAL A 166 -3.53 -5.51 -9.69
N ALA A 167 -4.49 -4.65 -9.32
CA ALA A 167 -4.81 -3.42 -10.03
C ALA A 167 -3.71 -2.35 -9.79
N SER A 168 -3.75 -1.25 -10.57
CA SER A 168 -2.86 -0.10 -10.32
C SER A 168 -3.07 0.47 -8.93
N GLY A 169 -2.00 0.70 -8.18
CA GLY A 169 -2.05 1.19 -6.80
C GLY A 169 -2.38 0.14 -5.75
N GLU A 170 -2.82 -1.06 -6.14
CA GLU A 170 -3.18 -2.13 -5.21
C GLU A 170 -1.92 -2.75 -4.56
N LEU A 171 -2.05 -3.17 -3.30
CA LEU A 171 -0.97 -3.68 -2.47
C LEU A 171 -1.18 -5.16 -2.12
N VAL A 172 -0.06 -5.85 -1.87
CA VAL A 172 -0.04 -7.22 -1.34
C VAL A 172 0.95 -7.28 -0.19
N ALA A 173 0.46 -7.49 1.03
CA ALA A 173 1.30 -7.91 2.14
C ALA A 173 1.73 -9.37 1.90
N PHE A 174 2.97 -9.68 2.14
CA PHE A 174 3.57 -10.98 1.87
C PHE A 174 4.51 -11.39 3.00
N ASN A 175 4.36 -12.62 3.48
CA ASN A 175 5.29 -13.23 4.43
C ASN A 175 6.25 -14.16 3.66
N THR A 176 7.53 -13.83 3.65
CA THR A 176 8.52 -14.58 2.86
C THR A 176 8.77 -16.00 3.37
N ARG A 177 8.44 -16.31 4.63
CA ARG A 177 8.62 -17.65 5.25
C ARG A 177 7.40 -18.54 5.03
N SER A 178 6.20 -18.07 5.42
CA SER A 178 4.95 -18.84 5.28
C SER A 178 4.40 -18.83 3.86
N LYS A 179 4.82 -17.88 3.02
CA LYS A 179 4.30 -17.59 1.67
C LYS A 179 2.83 -17.11 1.67
N GLU A 180 2.29 -16.76 2.84
CA GLU A 180 0.97 -16.16 2.94
C GLU A 180 0.94 -14.77 2.31
N THR A 181 -0.23 -14.44 1.75
CA THR A 181 -0.47 -13.17 1.06
C THR A 181 -1.78 -12.56 1.52
N TYR A 182 -1.82 -11.23 1.65
CA TYR A 182 -3.04 -10.48 1.91
C TYR A 182 -3.10 -9.28 0.96
N LYS A 183 -4.09 -9.28 0.04
CA LYS A 183 -4.28 -8.23 -0.96
C LYS A 183 -5.24 -7.17 -0.46
N PHE A 184 -4.92 -5.87 -0.66
CA PHE A 184 -5.72 -4.74 -0.17
C PHE A 184 -5.45 -3.46 -0.97
N SER A 185 -6.33 -2.44 -0.79
CA SER A 185 -6.17 -1.08 -1.33
C SER A 185 -6.17 -0.05 -0.21
N LEU A 186 -5.53 1.10 -0.48
CA LEU A 186 -5.47 2.26 0.40
C LEU A 186 -6.15 3.51 -0.20
N ASP A 187 -6.65 3.42 -1.43
CA ASP A 187 -7.41 4.45 -2.14
C ASP A 187 -8.93 4.22 -2.05
#